data_4edd4a9a50599280e03b8d086dab947d
#
_entry.id   4edd4a9a50599280e03b8d086dab947d
#
_cell.length_a   1.000
_cell.length_b   1.000
_cell.length_c   1.000
_cell.angle_alpha   90.00
_cell.angle_beta   90.00
_cell.angle_gamma   90.00
#
_symmetry.space_group_name_H-M   'P 1'
#
loop_
_entity.id
_entity.type
_entity.pdbx_description
1 polymer ?
#
loop_
_entity_poly.entity_id
_entity_poly.type
_entity_poly.pdbx_seq_one_letter_code
_entity_poly.pdbx_strand_id
1 'polypeptide(L)'
;MTGAQFWSYLQQKIDKAYSAYLDNAKANALIKETMQRLVDKYWRRQSLEVDADEMIPFLVKAQNVIPVAGVVKINTLLPNYMHLMYMVTNYEVPFVVTAVSGNVYTSANHTLRKGDTVKFSSTPYTVTKVKGDTFTLSTGGLATGTYYRVVSKEAKQLQSDRKGSPFHKADMVTPRFEPQTDGTSTPKSFKISPSANLASIDVDYIRTAPLVIDVANTITTLEDYYSSKFLYRLMDECVLNFGTQTKDMPTRQMAQQDIIENP
;
A
#
# COMPACT_ATOMS: atom_id res chain seq x y z
N MET A 1 -10.22 24.68 2.73
CA MET A 1 -10.98 24.49 4.01
C MET A 1 -9.99 24.03 5.08
N THR A 2 -9.95 24.72 6.23
CA THR A 2 -9.16 24.28 7.39
C THR A 2 -9.95 23.34 8.27
N GLY A 3 -9.30 22.73 9.28
CA GLY A 3 -10.00 21.87 10.27
C GLY A 3 -11.10 22.63 11.02
N ALA A 4 -10.86 23.89 11.38
CA ALA A 4 -11.86 24.73 12.03
C ALA A 4 -13.04 25.06 11.11
N GLN A 5 -12.79 25.29 9.82
CA GLN A 5 -13.87 25.50 8.83
C GLN A 5 -14.67 24.19 8.61
N PHE A 6 -13.98 23.06 8.49
CA PHE A 6 -14.63 21.75 8.42
C PHE A 6 -15.57 21.52 9.62
N TRP A 7 -15.09 21.84 10.82
CA TRP A 7 -15.88 21.74 12.04
C TRP A 7 -17.09 22.68 12.02
N SER A 8 -16.91 23.93 11.60
CA SER A 8 -18.02 24.88 11.47
C SER A 8 -19.12 24.39 10.54
N TYR A 9 -18.75 23.82 9.37
CA TYR A 9 -19.72 23.24 8.44
C TYR A 9 -20.39 21.99 9.02
N LEU A 10 -19.63 21.13 9.68
CA LEU A 10 -20.17 19.94 10.33
C LEU A 10 -21.19 20.31 11.43
N GLN A 11 -20.90 21.34 12.25
CA GLN A 11 -21.82 21.85 13.26
C GLN A 11 -23.11 22.43 12.65
N GLN A 12 -23.05 23.03 11.47
CA GLN A 12 -24.24 23.50 10.77
C GLN A 12 -25.14 22.36 10.28
N LYS A 13 -24.54 21.22 9.90
CA LYS A 13 -25.27 20.01 9.51
C LYS A 13 -25.81 19.23 10.72
N ILE A 14 -25.07 19.20 11.82
CA ILE A 14 -25.54 18.65 13.10
C ILE A 14 -26.40 19.74 13.75
N ASP A 15 -27.66 19.42 14.08
CA ASP A 15 -28.55 20.38 14.75
C ASP A 15 -27.83 21.04 15.93
N LYS A 16 -27.94 22.38 16.03
CA LYS A 16 -27.26 23.21 17.04
C LYS A 16 -27.53 22.77 18.48
N ALA A 17 -28.68 22.14 18.72
CA ALA A 17 -29.04 21.60 20.03
C ALA A 17 -28.10 20.47 20.49
N TYR A 18 -27.55 19.71 19.57
CA TYR A 18 -26.66 18.57 19.85
C TYR A 18 -25.18 18.90 19.75
N SER A 19 -24.80 19.96 19.04
CA SER A 19 -23.40 20.37 18.89
C SER A 19 -22.74 20.78 20.21
N ALA A 20 -23.52 21.22 21.21
CA ALA A 20 -23.03 21.54 22.54
C ALA A 20 -22.45 20.35 23.33
N TYR A 21 -22.77 19.11 22.92
CA TYR A 21 -22.24 17.89 23.55
C TYR A 21 -20.93 17.39 22.92
N LEU A 22 -20.54 17.97 21.79
CA LEU A 22 -19.30 17.64 21.09
C LEU A 22 -18.22 18.67 21.42
N ASP A 23 -17.38 18.35 22.39
CA ASP A 23 -16.12 19.06 22.59
C ASP A 23 -15.12 18.70 21.45
N ASN A 24 -14.05 19.48 21.31
CA ASN A 24 -13.04 19.26 20.26
C ASN A 24 -12.44 17.85 20.28
N ALA A 25 -12.26 17.25 21.44
CA ALA A 25 -11.69 15.90 21.56
C ALA A 25 -12.65 14.83 21.01
N LYS A 26 -13.94 14.94 21.36
CA LYS A 26 -14.98 14.05 20.85
C LYS A 26 -15.20 14.25 19.35
N ALA A 27 -15.18 15.50 18.88
CA ALA A 27 -15.28 15.82 17.46
C ALA A 27 -14.11 15.21 16.66
N ASN A 28 -12.88 15.37 17.12
CA ASN A 28 -11.70 14.77 16.51
C ASN A 28 -11.77 13.23 16.49
N ALA A 29 -12.27 12.62 17.58
CA ALA A 29 -12.46 11.17 17.66
C ALA A 29 -13.52 10.68 16.66
N LEU A 30 -14.67 11.37 16.57
CA LEU A 30 -15.74 11.06 15.61
C LEU A 30 -15.24 11.15 14.17
N ILE A 31 -14.54 12.22 13.80
CA ILE A 31 -13.99 12.41 12.46
C ILE A 31 -12.98 11.29 12.13
N LYS A 32 -12.07 10.99 13.03
CA LYS A 32 -11.07 9.93 12.86
C LYS A 32 -11.71 8.56 12.65
N GLU A 33 -12.68 8.20 13.49
CA GLU A 33 -13.39 6.93 13.40
C GLU A 33 -14.19 6.84 12.09
N THR A 34 -14.90 7.90 11.74
CA THR A 34 -15.68 7.96 10.50
C THR A 34 -14.80 7.85 9.28
N MET A 35 -13.65 8.53 9.26
CA MET A 35 -12.67 8.45 8.17
C MET A 35 -12.15 7.02 8.01
N GLN A 36 -11.81 6.33 9.09
CA GLN A 36 -11.39 4.94 9.03
C GLN A 36 -12.47 4.03 8.46
N ARG A 37 -13.71 4.18 8.92
CA ARG A 37 -14.87 3.43 8.40
C ARG A 37 -15.12 3.70 6.91
N LEU A 38 -14.96 4.95 6.48
CA LEU A 38 -15.16 5.33 5.08
C LEU A 38 -14.09 4.69 4.19
N VAL A 39 -12.82 4.72 4.59
CA VAL A 39 -11.72 4.04 3.89
C VAL A 39 -11.93 2.52 3.83
N ASP A 40 -12.37 1.90 4.94
CA ASP A 40 -12.72 0.47 4.97
C ASP A 40 -13.88 0.15 4.02
N LYS A 41 -14.89 1.01 3.98
CA LYS A 41 -16.05 0.87 3.09
C LYS A 41 -15.61 0.92 1.62
N TYR A 42 -14.73 1.85 1.27
CA TYR A 42 -14.13 1.96 -0.06
C TYR A 42 -13.28 0.74 -0.41
N TRP A 43 -12.44 0.28 0.49
CA TRP A 43 -11.64 -0.92 0.30
C TRP A 43 -12.50 -2.15 -0.01
N ARG A 44 -13.58 -2.37 0.74
CA ARG A 44 -14.49 -3.52 0.54
C ARG A 44 -15.32 -3.43 -0.74
N ARG A 45 -15.54 -2.22 -1.27
CA ARG A 45 -16.35 -1.96 -2.47
C ARG A 45 -15.52 -1.79 -3.73
N GLN A 46 -14.26 -2.19 -3.76
CA GLN A 46 -13.33 -2.02 -4.89
C GLN A 46 -13.85 -2.40 -6.29
N SER A 47 -14.97 -3.09 -6.40
CA SER A 47 -15.57 -3.48 -7.68
C SER A 47 -16.69 -2.56 -8.18
N LEU A 48 -17.13 -1.55 -7.40
CA LEU A 48 -18.31 -0.75 -7.70
C LEU A 48 -18.08 0.74 -7.36
N GLU A 49 -17.78 1.55 -8.36
CA GLU A 49 -18.03 3.01 -8.42
C GLU A 49 -17.44 3.91 -7.32
N VAL A 50 -16.28 3.59 -6.77
CA VAL A 50 -15.55 4.58 -5.99
C VAL A 50 -14.72 5.43 -6.93
N ASP A 51 -14.89 6.75 -6.86
CA ASP A 51 -14.01 7.69 -7.52
C ASP A 51 -12.56 7.41 -7.08
N ALA A 52 -11.75 6.91 -8.00
CA ALA A 52 -10.35 6.56 -7.73
C ALA A 52 -9.61 7.75 -7.10
N ASP A 53 -10.00 8.97 -7.46
CA ASP A 53 -9.40 10.22 -6.97
C ASP A 53 -9.59 10.44 -5.46
N GLU A 54 -10.68 9.94 -4.87
CA GLU A 54 -10.91 10.04 -3.43
C GLU A 54 -9.96 9.15 -2.62
N MET A 55 -9.49 8.04 -3.22
CA MET A 55 -8.60 7.08 -2.57
C MET A 55 -7.11 7.38 -2.75
N ILE A 56 -6.74 8.21 -3.75
CA ILE A 56 -5.33 8.58 -4.01
C ILE A 56 -4.59 9.04 -2.74
N PRO A 57 -5.15 9.89 -1.87
CA PRO A 57 -4.46 10.34 -0.66
C PRO A 57 -4.09 9.22 0.32
N PHE A 58 -4.82 8.09 0.25
CA PHE A 58 -4.61 6.95 1.14
C PHE A 58 -3.70 5.88 0.53
N LEU A 59 -3.44 5.95 -0.77
CA LEU A 59 -2.58 5.01 -1.47
C LEU A 59 -1.10 5.35 -1.24
N VAL A 60 -0.33 4.38 -0.76
CA VAL A 60 1.12 4.49 -0.60
C VAL A 60 1.80 3.43 -1.44
N LYS A 61 2.83 3.85 -2.17
CA LYS A 61 3.73 2.98 -2.92
C LYS A 61 5.08 2.98 -2.22
N ALA A 62 5.34 1.96 -1.41
CA ALA A 62 6.63 1.76 -0.75
C ALA A 62 7.52 0.90 -1.63
N GLN A 63 8.61 1.47 -2.14
CA GLN A 63 9.57 0.79 -3.01
C GLN A 63 10.82 0.39 -2.24
N ASN A 64 11.45 -0.69 -2.68
CA ASN A 64 12.70 -1.19 -2.12
C ASN A 64 12.67 -1.42 -0.59
N VAL A 65 11.55 -1.87 -0.08
CA VAL A 65 11.45 -2.28 1.33
C VAL A 65 12.29 -3.53 1.54
N ILE A 66 13.26 -3.48 2.46
CA ILE A 66 14.19 -4.58 2.70
C ILE A 66 13.65 -5.48 3.82
N PRO A 67 13.27 -6.73 3.51
CA PRO A 67 12.82 -7.67 4.53
C PRO A 67 14.00 -8.22 5.33
N VAL A 68 13.80 -8.48 6.62
CA VAL A 68 14.80 -9.14 7.45
C VAL A 68 14.45 -10.62 7.56
N ALA A 69 15.32 -11.49 7.06
CA ALA A 69 15.07 -12.96 7.01
C ALA A 69 13.71 -13.32 6.36
N GLY A 70 13.32 -12.58 5.32
CA GLY A 70 12.04 -12.78 4.64
C GLY A 70 10.82 -12.23 5.38
N VAL A 71 11.02 -11.48 6.46
CA VAL A 71 9.94 -10.89 7.25
C VAL A 71 9.91 -9.37 7.09
N VAL A 72 8.75 -8.84 6.76
CA VAL A 72 8.47 -7.40 6.68
C VAL A 72 7.67 -6.99 7.89
N LYS A 73 8.26 -6.21 8.78
CA LYS A 73 7.57 -5.65 9.95
C LYS A 73 6.74 -4.44 9.52
N ILE A 74 5.42 -4.54 9.62
CA ILE A 74 4.48 -3.52 9.16
C ILE A 74 4.71 -2.20 9.90
N ASN A 75 4.77 -2.23 11.23
CA ASN A 75 4.87 -1.00 12.03
C ASN A 75 6.15 -0.19 11.77
N THR A 76 7.21 -0.84 11.28
CA THR A 76 8.50 -0.17 11.05
C THR A 76 8.69 0.22 9.59
N LEU A 77 8.25 -0.62 8.67
CA LEU A 77 8.55 -0.49 7.23
C LEU A 77 7.36 0.04 6.42
N LEU A 78 6.14 -0.09 6.93
CA LEU A 78 4.90 0.35 6.27
C LEU A 78 4.11 1.27 7.23
N PRO A 79 4.51 2.53 7.39
CA PRO A 79 3.89 3.43 8.35
C PRO A 79 2.41 3.65 8.04
N ASN A 80 1.60 3.66 9.11
CA ASN A 80 0.15 3.87 9.01
C ASN A 80 -0.58 2.83 8.11
N TYR A 81 -0.02 1.64 7.95
CA TYR A 81 -0.60 0.55 7.16
C TYR A 81 -2.03 0.20 7.63
N MET A 82 -2.91 0.01 6.67
CA MET A 82 -4.29 -0.43 6.89
C MET A 82 -4.62 -1.68 6.07
N HIS A 83 -4.48 -1.61 4.76
CA HIS A 83 -4.78 -2.72 3.84
C HIS A 83 -3.69 -2.89 2.79
N LEU A 84 -3.29 -4.11 2.52
CA LEU A 84 -2.40 -4.46 1.42
C LEU A 84 -3.18 -4.50 0.11
N MET A 85 -2.69 -3.79 -0.90
CA MET A 85 -3.23 -3.85 -2.26
C MET A 85 -2.42 -4.78 -3.14
N TYR A 86 -1.10 -4.60 -3.14
CA TYR A 86 -0.22 -5.28 -4.06
C TYR A 86 1.16 -5.45 -3.46
N MET A 87 1.85 -6.55 -3.77
CA MET A 87 3.21 -6.81 -3.33
C MET A 87 4.00 -7.46 -4.47
N VAL A 88 5.12 -6.85 -4.80
CA VAL A 88 6.12 -7.42 -5.72
C VAL A 88 7.35 -7.79 -4.93
N THR A 89 7.86 -8.99 -5.14
CA THR A 89 9.12 -9.47 -4.57
C THR A 89 10.23 -9.35 -5.60
N ASN A 90 11.35 -8.80 -5.18
CA ASN A 90 12.54 -8.64 -6.01
C ASN A 90 13.63 -9.59 -5.50
N TYR A 91 13.95 -10.61 -6.30
CA TYR A 91 15.01 -11.56 -6.01
C TYR A 91 16.27 -11.22 -6.77
N GLU A 92 17.43 -11.38 -6.14
CA GLU A 92 18.75 -11.22 -6.74
C GLU A 92 19.46 -12.57 -6.77
N VAL A 93 19.38 -13.26 -7.90
CA VAL A 93 19.96 -14.58 -8.08
C VAL A 93 21.40 -14.45 -8.56
N PRO A 94 22.41 -14.84 -7.76
CA PRO A 94 23.80 -14.68 -8.13
C PRO A 94 24.22 -15.65 -9.24
N PHE A 95 25.10 -15.20 -10.13
CA PHE A 95 25.82 -16.00 -11.11
C PHE A 95 27.21 -15.39 -11.36
N VAL A 96 28.15 -16.18 -11.89
CA VAL A 96 29.54 -15.75 -12.05
C VAL A 96 29.84 -15.48 -13.52
N VAL A 97 30.36 -14.31 -13.80
CA VAL A 97 30.92 -13.92 -15.10
C VAL A 97 32.42 -14.23 -15.10
N THR A 98 32.83 -15.10 -16.00
CA THR A 98 34.21 -15.61 -16.07
C THR A 98 35.09 -14.88 -17.10
N ALA A 99 34.49 -14.29 -18.12
CA ALA A 99 35.19 -13.51 -19.11
C ALA A 99 34.37 -12.32 -19.62
N VAL A 100 35.04 -11.26 -20.01
CA VAL A 100 34.43 -10.04 -20.56
C VAL A 100 35.20 -9.60 -21.79
N SER A 101 34.51 -9.28 -22.88
CA SER A 101 35.05 -8.71 -24.10
C SER A 101 34.16 -7.58 -24.60
N GLY A 102 34.57 -6.32 -24.34
CA GLY A 102 33.72 -5.18 -24.61
C GLY A 102 32.43 -5.19 -23.77
N ASN A 103 31.29 -5.33 -24.44
CA ASN A 103 29.99 -5.47 -23.80
C ASN A 103 29.41 -6.91 -23.82
N VAL A 104 30.24 -7.88 -24.20
CA VAL A 104 29.89 -9.31 -24.19
C VAL A 104 30.50 -9.97 -22.98
N TYR A 105 29.68 -10.68 -22.23
CA TYR A 105 29.98 -11.34 -20.96
C TYR A 105 29.79 -12.84 -21.10
N THR A 106 30.69 -13.63 -20.55
CA THR A 106 30.63 -15.11 -20.57
C THR A 106 30.31 -15.62 -19.17
N SER A 107 29.31 -16.46 -19.07
CA SER A 107 28.92 -17.13 -17.83
C SER A 107 28.22 -18.44 -18.16
N ALA A 108 28.74 -19.55 -17.67
CA ALA A 108 28.08 -20.85 -17.81
C ALA A 108 26.77 -20.87 -17.03
N ASN A 109 25.72 -21.44 -17.64
CA ASN A 109 24.41 -21.67 -16.99
C ASN A 109 23.70 -20.41 -16.45
N HIS A 110 23.91 -19.26 -17.07
CA HIS A 110 23.34 -17.98 -16.55
C HIS A 110 21.81 -17.86 -16.64
N THR A 111 21.12 -18.70 -17.40
CA THR A 111 19.65 -18.71 -17.57
C THR A 111 18.99 -17.36 -17.94
N LEU A 112 19.79 -16.38 -18.40
CA LEU A 112 19.35 -15.05 -18.78
C LEU A 112 18.57 -15.05 -20.09
N ARG A 113 17.69 -14.07 -20.26
CA ARG A 113 16.96 -13.79 -21.49
C ARG A 113 17.16 -12.34 -21.92
N LYS A 114 16.96 -12.06 -23.20
CA LYS A 114 16.92 -10.67 -23.68
C LYS A 114 15.82 -9.92 -22.94
N GLY A 115 16.17 -8.74 -22.42
CA GLY A 115 15.29 -7.89 -21.61
C GLY A 115 15.41 -8.11 -20.09
N ASP A 116 16.11 -9.17 -19.65
CA ASP A 116 16.37 -9.36 -18.22
C ASP A 116 17.22 -8.22 -17.66
N THR A 117 17.03 -7.91 -16.38
CA THR A 117 17.87 -6.97 -15.64
C THR A 117 18.94 -7.75 -14.86
N VAL A 118 20.17 -7.30 -14.97
CA VAL A 118 21.33 -7.83 -14.26
C VAL A 118 21.95 -6.71 -13.43
N LYS A 119 22.31 -6.96 -12.18
CA LYS A 119 23.05 -6.02 -11.34
C LYS A 119 24.51 -6.43 -11.19
N PHE A 120 25.39 -5.44 -11.25
CA PHE A 120 26.80 -5.55 -10.88
C PHE A 120 27.16 -4.36 -9.98
N SER A 121 27.73 -4.63 -8.82
CA SER A 121 28.02 -3.59 -7.80
C SER A 121 26.82 -2.66 -7.53
N SER A 122 25.63 -3.23 -7.37
CA SER A 122 24.34 -2.53 -7.15
C SER A 122 23.79 -1.74 -8.34
N THR A 123 24.51 -1.61 -9.44
CA THR A 123 24.03 -0.91 -10.65
C THR A 123 23.28 -1.87 -11.56
N PRO A 124 22.05 -1.53 -12.01
CA PRO A 124 21.28 -2.35 -12.92
C PRO A 124 21.68 -2.12 -14.38
N TYR A 125 21.72 -3.20 -15.16
CA TYR A 125 22.00 -3.22 -16.60
C TYR A 125 20.98 -4.10 -17.31
N THR A 126 20.62 -3.74 -18.54
CA THR A 126 19.68 -4.55 -19.34
C THR A 126 20.43 -5.51 -20.26
N VAL A 127 20.00 -6.75 -20.31
CA VAL A 127 20.50 -7.75 -21.26
C VAL A 127 19.91 -7.47 -22.64
N THR A 128 20.77 -7.14 -23.61
CA THR A 128 20.36 -6.79 -24.98
C THR A 128 20.35 -7.99 -25.92
N LYS A 129 21.23 -8.97 -25.66
CA LYS A 129 21.35 -10.19 -26.46
C LYS A 129 21.82 -11.36 -25.60
N VAL A 130 21.41 -12.57 -25.95
CA VAL A 130 21.86 -13.82 -25.33
C VAL A 130 22.21 -14.81 -26.43
N LYS A 131 23.36 -15.51 -26.30
CA LYS A 131 23.80 -16.55 -27.23
C LYS A 131 24.59 -17.62 -26.46
N GLY A 132 23.96 -18.77 -26.18
CA GLY A 132 24.56 -19.85 -25.37
C GLY A 132 25.02 -19.31 -24.00
N ASP A 133 26.27 -19.57 -23.65
CA ASP A 133 26.87 -19.11 -22.39
C ASP A 133 27.30 -17.63 -22.40
N THR A 134 26.95 -16.87 -23.44
CA THR A 134 27.30 -15.45 -23.53
C THR A 134 26.05 -14.58 -23.57
N PHE A 135 26.17 -13.39 -22.98
CA PHE A 135 25.15 -12.35 -23.03
C PHE A 135 25.81 -10.97 -23.25
N THR A 136 25.02 -10.05 -23.76
CA THR A 136 25.45 -8.66 -24.03
C THR A 136 24.65 -7.72 -23.14
N LEU A 137 25.32 -6.82 -22.46
CA LEU A 137 24.68 -5.75 -21.69
C LEU A 137 24.55 -4.45 -22.48
N SER A 138 23.69 -3.58 -22.04
CA SER A 138 23.50 -2.22 -22.59
C SER A 138 24.75 -1.35 -22.46
N THR A 139 25.66 -1.69 -21.54
CA THR A 139 26.92 -1.00 -21.28
C THR A 139 28.05 -2.01 -21.23
N GLY A 140 29.20 -1.65 -21.75
CA GLY A 140 30.43 -2.46 -21.71
C GLY A 140 31.41 -2.04 -20.62
N GLY A 141 32.52 -2.79 -20.54
CA GLY A 141 33.66 -2.42 -19.69
C GLY A 141 33.53 -2.76 -18.22
N LEU A 142 32.55 -3.59 -17.83
CA LEU A 142 32.45 -4.09 -16.46
C LEU A 142 33.43 -5.26 -16.25
N ALA A 143 33.85 -5.47 -14.99
CA ALA A 143 34.79 -6.53 -14.64
C ALA A 143 34.15 -7.91 -14.60
N THR A 144 34.98 -8.98 -14.62
CA THR A 144 34.57 -10.33 -14.25
C THR A 144 34.18 -10.36 -12.77
N GLY A 145 33.31 -11.30 -12.37
CA GLY A 145 32.90 -11.44 -10.97
C GLY A 145 31.46 -11.90 -10.79
N THR A 146 30.92 -11.66 -9.62
CA THR A 146 29.54 -12.05 -9.31
C THR A 146 28.58 -10.96 -9.78
N TYR A 147 27.63 -11.41 -10.58
CA TYR A 147 26.49 -10.64 -11.07
C TYR A 147 25.22 -11.21 -10.47
N TYR A 148 24.16 -10.41 -10.47
CA TYR A 148 22.87 -10.83 -9.92
C TYR A 148 21.80 -10.64 -10.98
N ARG A 149 21.10 -11.71 -11.32
CA ARG A 149 19.88 -11.61 -12.12
C ARG A 149 18.74 -11.14 -11.24
N VAL A 150 18.08 -10.06 -11.61
CA VAL A 150 16.90 -9.55 -10.92
C VAL A 150 15.65 -10.25 -11.44
N VAL A 151 14.87 -10.83 -10.53
CA VAL A 151 13.58 -11.48 -10.83
C VAL A 151 12.51 -10.81 -9.99
N SER A 152 11.67 -9.99 -10.64
CA SER A 152 10.54 -9.32 -9.99
C SER A 152 9.26 -10.10 -10.26
N LYS A 153 8.53 -10.48 -9.21
CA LYS A 153 7.29 -11.26 -9.30
C LYS A 153 6.27 -10.80 -8.27
N GLU A 154 5.02 -10.76 -8.69
CA GLU A 154 3.91 -10.55 -7.77
C GLU A 154 3.84 -11.67 -6.75
N ALA A 155 3.77 -11.30 -5.47
CA ALA A 155 3.56 -12.24 -4.38
C ALA A 155 2.08 -12.40 -4.10
N LYS A 156 1.60 -13.64 -4.00
CA LYS A 156 0.21 -13.96 -3.68
C LYS A 156 0.08 -14.38 -2.23
N GLN A 157 -1.03 -14.02 -1.60
CA GLN A 157 -1.30 -14.45 -0.23
C GLN A 157 -1.42 -15.98 -0.17
N LEU A 158 -0.71 -16.58 0.80
CA LEU A 158 -0.84 -17.99 1.10
C LEU A 158 -2.16 -18.22 1.84
N GLN A 159 -3.06 -19.00 1.25
CA GLN A 159 -4.29 -19.41 1.91
C GLN A 159 -3.97 -20.49 2.95
N SER A 160 -4.47 -20.32 4.18
CA SER A 160 -4.16 -21.19 5.31
C SER A 160 -4.60 -22.65 5.09
N ASP A 161 -5.71 -22.85 4.41
CA ASP A 161 -6.30 -24.15 4.05
C ASP A 161 -5.50 -24.92 2.98
N ARG A 162 -4.58 -24.23 2.29
CA ARG A 162 -3.75 -24.79 1.21
C ARG A 162 -2.28 -24.92 1.58
N LYS A 163 -1.93 -24.70 2.86
CA LYS A 163 -0.58 -24.95 3.37
C LYS A 163 -0.26 -26.44 3.21
N GLY A 164 0.87 -26.73 2.57
CA GLY A 164 1.32 -28.10 2.33
C GLY A 164 0.86 -28.74 1.03
N SER A 165 -0.01 -28.11 0.25
CA SER A 165 -0.33 -28.58 -1.09
C SER A 165 0.87 -28.40 -2.02
N PRO A 166 1.31 -29.44 -2.76
CA PRO A 166 2.44 -29.35 -3.69
C PRO A 166 2.20 -28.34 -4.82
N PHE A 167 0.93 -28.10 -5.17
CA PHE A 167 0.53 -27.12 -6.19
C PHE A 167 0.60 -25.67 -5.72
N HIS A 168 0.80 -25.45 -4.42
CA HIS A 168 0.86 -24.12 -3.80
C HIS A 168 2.22 -23.85 -3.16
N LYS A 169 3.23 -24.65 -3.49
CA LYS A 169 4.60 -24.44 -3.01
C LYS A 169 5.12 -23.09 -3.51
N ALA A 170 5.62 -22.29 -2.58
CA ALA A 170 6.23 -21.01 -2.92
C ALA A 170 7.60 -21.23 -3.58
N ASP A 171 7.85 -20.54 -4.68
CA ASP A 171 9.14 -20.44 -5.35
C ASP A 171 9.37 -18.99 -5.86
N MET A 172 10.51 -18.71 -6.48
CA MET A 172 10.82 -17.37 -7.01
C MET A 172 9.95 -16.96 -8.20
N VAL A 173 9.25 -17.90 -8.85
CA VAL A 173 8.31 -17.62 -9.96
C VAL A 173 6.90 -17.38 -9.43
N THR A 174 6.54 -18.05 -8.33
CA THR A 174 5.25 -17.94 -7.64
C THR A 174 5.47 -17.65 -6.16
N PRO A 175 6.04 -16.49 -5.81
CA PRO A 175 6.28 -16.15 -4.42
C PRO A 175 4.97 -16.00 -3.65
N ARG A 176 5.03 -16.31 -2.36
CA ARG A 176 3.87 -16.24 -1.45
C ARG A 176 4.20 -15.39 -0.25
N PHE A 177 3.19 -14.71 0.28
CA PHE A 177 3.29 -14.06 1.57
C PHE A 177 2.22 -14.58 2.54
N GLU A 178 2.54 -14.60 3.80
CA GLU A 178 1.66 -14.99 4.89
C GLU A 178 1.58 -13.84 5.90
N PRO A 179 0.38 -13.26 6.12
CA PRO A 179 0.18 -12.31 7.21
C PRO A 179 0.42 -13.02 8.55
N GLN A 180 1.20 -12.41 9.43
CA GLN A 180 1.45 -12.91 10.78
C GLN A 180 0.81 -11.96 11.79
N THR A 181 -0.04 -12.50 12.63
CA THR A 181 -0.70 -11.79 13.73
C THR A 181 -0.21 -12.35 15.06
N ASP A 182 -0.28 -11.57 16.11
CA ASP A 182 0.00 -11.97 17.48
C ASP A 182 -1.28 -12.18 18.30
N GLY A 183 -2.32 -12.71 17.66
CA GLY A 183 -3.65 -12.88 18.26
C GLY A 183 -4.59 -11.70 18.02
N THR A 184 -4.14 -10.66 17.34
CA THR A 184 -4.99 -9.54 16.91
C THR A 184 -5.49 -9.75 15.47
N SER A 185 -6.58 -9.09 15.09
CA SER A 185 -7.13 -9.16 13.73
C SER A 185 -6.26 -8.48 12.68
N THR A 186 -5.37 -7.56 13.09
CA THR A 186 -4.50 -6.80 12.21
C THR A 186 -3.13 -7.47 12.11
N PRO A 187 -2.62 -7.76 10.89
CA PRO A 187 -1.30 -8.34 10.74
C PRO A 187 -0.21 -7.37 11.23
N LYS A 188 0.79 -7.89 11.94
CA LYS A 188 1.96 -7.11 12.40
C LYS A 188 3.17 -7.28 11.50
N SER A 189 3.20 -8.35 10.73
CA SER A 189 4.26 -8.59 9.74
C SER A 189 3.76 -9.46 8.60
N PHE A 190 4.51 -9.43 7.49
CA PHE A 190 4.37 -10.37 6.39
C PHE A 190 5.59 -11.28 6.33
N LYS A 191 5.37 -12.58 6.32
CA LYS A 191 6.41 -13.58 6.03
C LYS A 191 6.35 -13.92 4.55
N ILE A 192 7.47 -13.75 3.86
CA ILE A 192 7.59 -13.99 2.41
C ILE A 192 8.34 -15.31 2.18
N SER A 193 7.86 -16.09 1.26
CA SER A 193 8.47 -17.36 0.86
C SER A 193 8.58 -17.45 -0.67
N PRO A 194 9.73 -17.91 -1.20
CA PRO A 194 10.97 -18.21 -0.49
C PRO A 194 11.66 -16.91 -0.03
N SER A 195 12.45 -16.99 1.04
CA SER A 195 13.27 -15.86 1.52
C SER A 195 14.69 -15.85 0.92
N ALA A 196 15.15 -16.98 0.36
CA ALA A 196 16.47 -17.09 -0.26
C ALA A 196 16.56 -16.13 -1.47
N ASN A 197 17.64 -15.35 -1.51
CA ASN A 197 17.90 -14.35 -2.55
C ASN A 197 16.85 -13.22 -2.64
N LEU A 198 15.95 -13.09 -1.68
CA LEU A 198 15.00 -11.98 -1.60
C LEU A 198 15.76 -10.72 -1.19
N ALA A 199 15.88 -9.76 -2.11
CA ALA A 199 16.61 -8.52 -1.90
C ALA A 199 15.70 -7.41 -1.36
N SER A 200 14.55 -7.21 -2.00
CA SER A 200 13.59 -6.19 -1.59
C SER A 200 12.18 -6.57 -2.01
N ILE A 201 11.23 -5.81 -1.51
CA ILE A 201 9.84 -5.85 -1.98
C ILE A 201 9.37 -4.43 -2.32
N ASP A 202 8.45 -4.35 -3.26
CA ASP A 202 7.66 -3.15 -3.51
C ASP A 202 6.22 -3.44 -3.05
N VAL A 203 5.65 -2.52 -2.29
CA VAL A 203 4.36 -2.72 -1.63
C VAL A 203 3.46 -1.53 -1.91
N ASP A 204 2.32 -1.77 -2.53
CA ASP A 204 1.23 -0.81 -2.61
C ASP A 204 0.23 -1.14 -1.50
N TYR A 205 -0.07 -0.16 -0.66
CA TYR A 205 -0.98 -0.35 0.45
C TYR A 205 -1.83 0.89 0.73
N ILE A 206 -2.96 0.67 1.36
CA ILE A 206 -3.79 1.75 1.89
C ILE A 206 -3.32 2.04 3.31
N ARG A 207 -3.06 3.32 3.57
CA ARG A 207 -2.72 3.84 4.90
C ARG A 207 -3.93 4.42 5.59
N THR A 208 -3.85 4.59 6.89
CA THR A 208 -4.72 5.51 7.64
C THR A 208 -4.54 6.93 7.12
N ALA A 209 -5.37 7.85 7.58
CA ALA A 209 -5.37 9.24 7.09
C ALA A 209 -3.95 9.84 6.95
N PRO A 210 -3.62 10.48 5.82
CA PRO A 210 -2.33 11.16 5.62
C PRO A 210 -2.15 12.35 6.56
N LEU A 211 -3.26 12.99 6.93
CA LEU A 211 -3.33 14.10 7.89
C LEU A 211 -4.49 13.85 8.85
N VAL A 212 -4.25 14.02 10.14
CA VAL A 212 -5.33 14.05 11.14
C VAL A 212 -6.07 15.36 11.00
N ILE A 213 -7.39 15.32 10.79
CA ILE A 213 -8.22 16.51 10.79
C ILE A 213 -8.42 16.92 12.25
N ASP A 214 -7.80 18.05 12.63
CA ASP A 214 -7.97 18.66 13.94
C ASP A 214 -8.92 19.85 13.83
N VAL A 215 -10.05 19.78 14.51
CA VAL A 215 -11.10 20.82 14.51
C VAL A 215 -10.64 22.15 15.07
N ALA A 216 -9.54 22.19 15.82
CA ALA A 216 -8.92 23.42 16.31
C ALA A 216 -7.93 24.04 15.30
N ASN A 217 -7.55 23.33 14.25
CA ASN A 217 -6.55 23.79 13.29
C ASN A 217 -7.14 24.83 12.32
N THR A 218 -6.58 26.03 12.36
CA THR A 218 -6.98 27.18 11.49
C THR A 218 -5.98 27.45 10.37
N ILE A 219 -4.86 26.72 10.28
CA ILE A 219 -3.72 27.04 9.42
C ILE A 219 -3.64 26.04 8.23
N THR A 220 -3.73 24.75 8.53
CA THR A 220 -3.51 23.71 7.50
C THR A 220 -4.72 23.58 6.59
N THR A 221 -4.51 23.71 5.29
CA THR A 221 -5.54 23.52 4.26
C THR A 221 -5.74 22.02 4.01
N LEU A 222 -6.95 21.55 4.21
CA LEU A 222 -7.29 20.12 4.07
C LEU A 222 -7.29 19.66 2.61
N GLU A 223 -7.61 20.55 1.66
CA GLU A 223 -7.60 20.27 0.23
C GLU A 223 -6.22 19.95 -0.33
N ASP A 224 -5.15 20.30 0.38
CA ASP A 224 -3.77 19.88 0.02
C ASP A 224 -3.56 18.37 0.22
N TYR A 225 -4.44 17.72 1.00
CA TYR A 225 -4.34 16.30 1.38
C TYR A 225 -5.53 15.46 0.93
N TYR A 226 -6.70 16.08 0.73
CA TYR A 226 -7.96 15.39 0.42
C TYR A 226 -8.72 16.12 -0.67
N SER A 227 -9.41 15.42 -1.54
CA SER A 227 -10.32 16.06 -2.49
C SER A 227 -11.51 16.72 -1.75
N SER A 228 -12.02 17.81 -2.30
CA SER A 228 -13.21 18.48 -1.74
C SER A 228 -14.40 17.50 -1.67
N LYS A 229 -14.57 16.64 -2.68
CA LYS A 229 -15.61 15.60 -2.71
C LYS A 229 -15.49 14.65 -1.52
N PHE A 230 -14.26 14.17 -1.22
CA PHE A 230 -14.02 13.33 -0.04
C PHE A 230 -14.37 14.05 1.25
N LEU A 231 -13.99 15.33 1.41
CA LEU A 231 -14.26 16.10 2.62
C LEU A 231 -15.76 16.29 2.86
N TYR A 232 -16.54 16.61 1.82
CA TYR A 232 -18.00 16.71 1.94
C TYR A 232 -18.63 15.37 2.32
N ARG A 233 -18.21 14.29 1.66
CA ARG A 233 -18.69 12.94 1.98
C ARG A 233 -18.34 12.52 3.41
N LEU A 234 -17.14 12.86 3.88
CA LEU A 234 -16.73 12.63 5.26
C LEU A 234 -17.64 13.37 6.24
N MET A 235 -18.03 14.64 5.95
CA MET A 235 -18.98 15.39 6.76
C MET A 235 -20.33 14.66 6.85
N ASP A 236 -20.87 14.20 5.73
CA ASP A 236 -22.17 13.51 5.68
C ASP A 236 -22.13 12.19 6.47
N GLU A 237 -21.06 11.42 6.33
CA GLU A 237 -20.87 10.19 7.12
C GLU A 237 -20.64 10.52 8.63
N CYS A 238 -20.02 11.65 8.98
CA CYS A 238 -19.91 12.09 10.37
C CYS A 238 -21.29 12.43 10.97
N VAL A 239 -22.15 13.13 10.23
CA VAL A 239 -23.53 13.44 10.66
C VAL A 239 -24.33 12.13 10.84
N LEU A 240 -24.20 11.19 9.89
CA LEU A 240 -24.86 9.90 9.98
C LEU A 240 -24.40 9.08 11.22
N ASN A 241 -23.09 9.04 11.48
CA ASN A 241 -22.51 8.34 12.63
C ASN A 241 -22.97 8.99 13.95
N PHE A 242 -22.96 10.33 14.00
CA PHE A 242 -23.42 11.07 15.17
C PHE A 242 -24.91 10.78 15.46
N GLY A 243 -25.77 10.89 14.46
CA GLY A 243 -27.20 10.56 14.58
C GLY A 243 -27.45 9.11 15.02
N THR A 244 -26.58 8.18 14.58
CA THR A 244 -26.67 6.77 15.02
C THR A 244 -26.27 6.61 16.49
N GLN A 245 -25.22 7.30 16.95
CA GLN A 245 -24.75 7.23 18.35
C GLN A 245 -25.73 7.87 19.31
N THR A 246 -26.35 8.99 18.92
CA THR A 246 -27.34 9.71 19.74
C THR A 246 -28.76 9.14 19.62
N LYS A 247 -28.98 8.17 18.71
CA LYS A 247 -30.32 7.66 18.34
C LYS A 247 -31.25 8.75 17.79
N ASP A 248 -30.68 9.81 17.24
CA ASP A 248 -31.43 10.90 16.64
C ASP A 248 -31.86 10.54 15.21
N MET A 249 -33.10 10.09 15.08
CA MET A 249 -33.69 9.67 13.81
C MET A 249 -33.81 10.77 12.76
N PRO A 250 -34.22 12.01 13.08
CA PRO A 250 -34.29 13.09 12.10
C PRO A 250 -32.95 13.44 11.48
N THR A 251 -31.91 13.63 12.27
CA THR A 251 -30.55 13.93 11.82
C THR A 251 -30.01 12.81 10.91
N ARG A 252 -30.30 11.56 11.26
CA ARG A 252 -29.91 10.40 10.44
C ARG A 252 -30.61 10.37 9.08
N GLN A 253 -31.90 10.70 9.04
CA GLN A 253 -32.67 10.72 7.78
C GLN A 253 -32.17 11.81 6.84
N MET A 254 -31.89 13.01 7.33
CA MET A 254 -31.30 14.10 6.52
C MET A 254 -29.96 13.71 5.93
N ALA A 255 -29.05 13.13 6.72
CA ALA A 255 -27.74 12.71 6.23
C ALA A 255 -27.84 11.58 5.19
N GLN A 256 -28.83 10.67 5.31
CA GLN A 256 -29.07 9.64 4.31
C GLN A 256 -29.57 10.23 2.98
N GLN A 257 -30.41 11.26 3.02
CA GLN A 257 -30.88 11.96 1.82
C GLN A 257 -29.73 12.67 1.11
N ASP A 258 -28.88 13.40 1.85
CA ASP A 258 -27.72 14.08 1.30
C ASP A 258 -26.76 13.13 0.58
N ILE A 259 -26.53 11.92 1.13
CA ILE A 259 -25.70 10.88 0.50
C ILE A 259 -26.34 10.31 -0.78
N ILE A 260 -27.68 10.25 -0.85
CA ILE A 260 -28.40 9.75 -2.02
C ILE A 260 -28.43 10.80 -3.13
N GLU A 261 -28.59 12.08 -2.77
CA GLU A 261 -28.69 13.20 -3.73
C GLU A 261 -27.33 13.63 -4.30
N ASN A 262 -26.24 13.38 -3.57
CA ASN A 262 -24.85 13.71 -3.96
C ASN A 262 -23.96 12.45 -3.89
N PRO A 263 -24.13 11.48 -4.81
CA PRO A 263 -23.42 10.21 -4.81
C PRO A 263 -21.90 10.33 -5.13
#